data_7db4b925a30895f538d56ec41fbee6cb
#
_entry.id   7db4b925a30895f538d56ec41fbee6cb
#
_cell.length_a   1.000
_cell.length_b   1.000
_cell.length_c   1.000
_cell.angle_alpha   90.00
_cell.angle_beta   90.00
_cell.angle_gamma   90.00
#
_symmetry.space_group_name_H-M   'P 1'
#
loop_
_entity.id
_entity.type
_entity.pdbx_description
1 polymer ?
#
loop_
_entity_poly.entity_id
_entity_poly.type
_entity_poly.pdbx_seq_one_letter_code
_entity_poly.pdbx_strand_id
1 'polypeptide(L)'
;MKRAIVITISLLLAAALCATGTVAYLTFLRPADNPPADACATRAARPRVVAAGASMTQGSLGADWVASLRAAFPAYEFVNAGSNGDTTADLLQRVDTDIVACRPAAVTLLIGTNDVRNGVPPAEYRANLRAIVDRVRSGTGARVALMSLPPLGEDLNAPINRTLTGYNAAIKDLAARTGTDYLALHERMADILRHGTRTSYGFSFPLAFTVAAQHYLLRRTWDEIARAGGRELLVDHIHLTDRGGALVTELAGGWLTGIKGT
;
A
#
# COMPACT_ATOMS: atom_id res chain seq x y z
N MET A 1 -8.05 -34.68 38.33
CA MET A 1 -8.95 -33.95 37.42
C MET A 1 -8.78 -32.43 37.47
N LYS A 2 -8.99 -31.72 38.59
CA LYS A 2 -8.90 -30.23 38.64
C LYS A 2 -7.56 -29.65 38.15
N ARG A 3 -6.40 -30.22 38.54
CA ARG A 3 -5.07 -29.77 38.07
C ARG A 3 -4.90 -29.94 36.56
N ALA A 4 -5.34 -31.06 35.98
CA ALA A 4 -5.24 -31.24 34.51
C ALA A 4 -6.11 -30.23 33.75
N ILE A 5 -7.32 -29.94 34.21
CA ILE A 5 -8.21 -28.93 33.62
C ILE A 5 -7.54 -27.54 33.67
N VAL A 6 -6.98 -27.14 34.82
CA VAL A 6 -6.30 -25.85 34.97
C VAL A 6 -5.10 -25.76 34.00
N ILE A 7 -4.27 -26.81 33.91
CA ILE A 7 -3.14 -26.83 32.98
C ILE A 7 -3.62 -26.72 31.54
N THR A 8 -4.64 -27.44 31.13
CA THR A 8 -5.19 -27.40 29.77
C THR A 8 -5.72 -25.98 29.44
N ILE A 9 -6.49 -25.37 30.34
CA ILE A 9 -6.99 -24.00 30.15
C ILE A 9 -5.82 -23.01 30.04
N SER A 10 -4.82 -23.13 30.91
CA SER A 10 -3.63 -22.26 30.86
C SER A 10 -2.87 -22.40 29.55
N LEU A 11 -2.70 -23.60 29.02
CA LEU A 11 -2.05 -23.83 27.73
C LEU A 11 -2.87 -23.28 26.57
N LEU A 12 -4.18 -23.40 26.57
CA LEU A 12 -5.06 -22.82 25.55
C LEU A 12 -5.02 -21.29 25.57
N LEU A 13 -5.04 -20.69 26.76
CA LEU A 13 -4.91 -19.24 26.90
C LEU A 13 -3.55 -18.74 26.42
N ALA A 14 -2.47 -19.43 26.78
CA ALA A 14 -1.12 -19.09 26.29
C ALA A 14 -1.04 -19.18 24.76
N ALA A 15 -1.58 -20.25 24.17
CA ALA A 15 -1.62 -20.41 22.72
C ALA A 15 -2.44 -19.30 22.03
N ALA A 16 -3.60 -18.93 22.59
CA ALA A 16 -4.43 -17.84 22.08
C ALA A 16 -3.71 -16.49 22.15
N LEU A 17 -3.02 -16.18 23.27
CA LEU A 17 -2.23 -14.97 23.42
C LEU A 17 -1.05 -14.92 22.42
N CYS A 18 -0.34 -16.04 22.25
CA CYS A 18 0.73 -16.12 21.25
C CYS A 18 0.20 -15.91 19.83
N ALA A 19 -0.92 -16.54 19.46
CA ALA A 19 -1.52 -16.36 18.13
C ALA A 19 -1.95 -14.91 17.91
N THR A 20 -2.60 -14.29 18.89
CA THR A 20 -3.02 -12.87 18.84
C THR A 20 -1.81 -11.95 18.71
N GLY A 21 -0.78 -12.14 19.52
CA GLY A 21 0.46 -11.37 19.46
C GLY A 21 1.18 -11.51 18.11
N THR A 22 1.22 -12.73 17.58
CA THR A 22 1.80 -13.00 16.26
C THR A 22 1.04 -12.27 15.15
N VAL A 23 -0.29 -12.34 15.14
CA VAL A 23 -1.11 -11.63 14.13
C VAL A 23 -0.92 -10.12 14.27
N ALA A 24 -0.94 -9.57 15.47
CA ALA A 24 -0.73 -8.15 15.72
C ALA A 24 0.64 -7.69 15.22
N TYR A 25 1.70 -8.44 15.53
CA TYR A 25 3.05 -8.16 15.05
C TYR A 25 3.13 -8.18 13.52
N LEU A 26 2.68 -9.27 12.88
CA LEU A 26 2.76 -9.45 11.43
C LEU A 26 1.97 -8.37 10.66
N THR A 27 0.85 -7.91 11.23
CA THR A 27 -0.05 -6.96 10.59
C THR A 27 0.39 -5.51 10.78
N PHE A 28 0.78 -5.13 12.00
CA PHE A 28 0.92 -3.73 12.38
C PHE A 28 2.36 -3.29 12.69
N LEU A 29 3.22 -4.22 13.12
CA LEU A 29 4.56 -3.89 13.62
C LEU A 29 5.71 -4.40 12.76
N ARG A 30 5.46 -5.43 11.93
CA ARG A 30 6.50 -5.97 11.06
C ARG A 30 6.93 -4.92 10.04
N PRO A 31 8.23 -4.62 9.92
CA PRO A 31 8.74 -3.76 8.85
C PRO A 31 8.35 -4.27 7.46
N ALA A 32 8.37 -3.38 6.49
CA ALA A 32 8.26 -3.76 5.08
C ALA A 32 9.38 -4.75 4.70
N ASP A 33 9.12 -5.58 3.70
CA ASP A 33 10.15 -6.46 3.16
C ASP A 33 11.16 -5.66 2.33
N ASN A 34 12.45 -5.83 2.61
CA ASN A 34 13.55 -5.06 2.02
C ASN A 34 13.40 -3.54 2.21
N PRO A 35 13.34 -3.06 3.48
CA PRO A 35 13.13 -1.65 3.79
C PRO A 35 14.37 -0.80 3.45
N PRO A 36 14.22 0.54 3.31
CA PRO A 36 15.33 1.44 3.00
C PRO A 36 16.53 1.31 3.93
N ALA A 37 16.30 1.14 5.23
CA ALA A 37 17.36 1.02 6.24
C ALA A 37 18.34 -0.11 5.93
N ASP A 38 17.85 -1.22 5.40
CA ASP A 38 18.68 -2.38 5.04
C ASP A 38 19.17 -2.27 3.60
N ALA A 39 18.25 -2.04 2.65
CA ALA A 39 18.55 -2.06 1.22
C ALA A 39 19.47 -0.92 0.77
N CYS A 40 19.37 0.27 1.39
CA CYS A 40 20.06 1.47 0.93
C CYS A 40 21.42 1.70 1.62
N ALA A 41 21.75 0.88 2.61
CA ALA A 41 23.06 0.92 3.28
C ALA A 41 24.22 0.56 2.33
N THR A 42 23.95 -0.19 1.27
CA THR A 42 24.96 -0.62 0.30
C THR A 42 24.68 -0.07 -1.09
N ARG A 43 25.71 -0.05 -1.95
CA ARG A 43 25.55 0.30 -3.35
C ARG A 43 24.75 -0.81 -4.08
N ALA A 44 23.72 -0.42 -4.83
CA ALA A 44 22.95 -1.36 -5.63
C ALA A 44 23.79 -1.98 -6.75
N ALA A 45 23.65 -3.28 -6.93
CA ALA A 45 24.27 -4.00 -8.06
C ALA A 45 23.42 -3.86 -9.35
N ARG A 46 22.15 -3.52 -9.21
CA ARG A 46 21.16 -3.35 -10.29
C ARG A 46 20.45 -2.01 -10.13
N PRO A 47 19.81 -1.47 -11.19
CA PRO A 47 19.00 -0.26 -11.05
C PRO A 47 17.97 -0.42 -9.92
N ARG A 48 17.97 0.52 -8.97
CA ARG A 48 17.10 0.45 -7.80
C ARG A 48 15.77 1.15 -8.09
N VAL A 49 14.68 0.50 -7.70
CA VAL A 49 13.33 1.04 -7.73
C VAL A 49 12.83 1.17 -6.30
N VAL A 50 12.49 2.37 -5.87
CA VAL A 50 11.88 2.59 -4.56
C VAL A 50 10.37 2.70 -4.72
N ALA A 51 9.64 1.80 -4.08
CA ALA A 51 8.20 1.88 -3.92
C ALA A 51 7.90 2.60 -2.60
N ALA A 52 7.43 3.85 -2.67
CA ALA A 52 7.15 4.66 -1.50
C ALA A 52 5.66 4.87 -1.31
N GLY A 53 5.21 4.82 -0.05
CA GLY A 53 3.80 4.93 0.28
C GLY A 53 3.50 4.59 1.73
N ALA A 54 2.24 4.24 1.98
CA ALA A 54 1.76 3.84 3.29
C ALA A 54 1.57 2.30 3.39
N SER A 55 0.56 1.86 4.14
CA SER A 55 0.29 0.44 4.43
C SER A 55 0.06 -0.42 3.19
N MET A 56 -0.60 0.10 2.15
CA MET A 56 -0.78 -0.62 0.88
C MET A 56 0.55 -0.89 0.17
N THR A 57 1.57 -0.08 0.40
CA THR A 57 2.92 -0.30 -0.12
C THR A 57 3.73 -1.20 0.81
N GLN A 58 3.59 -1.04 2.13
CA GLN A 58 4.24 -1.90 3.11
C GLN A 58 3.87 -3.37 2.93
N GLY A 59 2.60 -3.67 2.60
CA GLY A 59 2.15 -5.02 2.24
C GLY A 59 2.02 -6.00 3.42
N SER A 60 1.96 -5.51 4.67
CA SER A 60 1.73 -6.35 5.85
C SER A 60 0.27 -6.72 6.05
N LEU A 61 -0.65 -5.97 5.48
CA LEU A 61 -2.08 -6.26 5.39
C LEU A 61 -2.52 -6.06 3.93
N GLY A 62 -3.03 -7.11 3.30
CA GLY A 62 -3.31 -7.12 1.87
C GLY A 62 -2.11 -7.58 1.03
N ALA A 63 -2.24 -7.45 -0.28
CA ALA A 63 -1.25 -7.92 -1.25
C ALA A 63 0.10 -7.18 -1.13
N ASP A 64 1.18 -7.92 -1.08
CA ASP A 64 2.56 -7.40 -1.21
C ASP A 64 2.93 -7.29 -2.71
N TRP A 65 2.48 -6.20 -3.35
CA TRP A 65 2.76 -5.93 -4.74
C TRP A 65 4.24 -5.60 -5.01
N VAL A 66 4.98 -5.13 -4.00
CA VAL A 66 6.42 -4.87 -4.13
C VAL A 66 7.20 -6.18 -4.24
N ALA A 67 6.84 -7.19 -3.44
CA ALA A 67 7.38 -8.53 -3.58
C ALA A 67 7.02 -9.15 -4.95
N SER A 68 5.80 -8.92 -5.43
CA SER A 68 5.37 -9.37 -6.76
C SER A 68 6.19 -8.72 -7.89
N LEU A 69 6.47 -7.42 -7.80
CA LEU A 69 7.37 -6.72 -8.74
C LEU A 69 8.79 -7.30 -8.68
N ARG A 70 9.31 -7.57 -7.49
CA ARG A 70 10.65 -8.16 -7.32
C ARG A 70 10.75 -9.50 -7.99
N ALA A 71 9.73 -10.34 -7.89
CA ALA A 71 9.67 -11.63 -8.54
C ALA A 71 9.55 -11.52 -10.07
N ALA A 72 8.74 -10.58 -10.58
CA ALA A 72 8.47 -10.41 -12.00
C ALA A 72 9.61 -9.69 -12.75
N PHE A 73 10.35 -8.81 -12.08
CA PHE A 73 11.38 -7.95 -12.70
C PHE A 73 12.75 -8.09 -12.02
N PRO A 74 13.42 -9.26 -12.11
CA PRO A 74 14.67 -9.53 -11.40
C PRO A 74 15.86 -8.68 -11.88
N ALA A 75 15.72 -7.94 -12.97
CA ALA A 75 16.72 -6.98 -13.45
C ALA A 75 16.82 -5.72 -12.58
N TYR A 76 15.83 -5.48 -11.69
CA TYR A 76 15.80 -4.36 -10.78
C TYR A 76 15.98 -4.81 -9.33
N GLU A 77 16.43 -3.90 -8.48
CA GLU A 77 16.41 -4.05 -7.02
C GLU A 77 15.25 -3.20 -6.46
N PHE A 78 14.23 -3.87 -5.92
CA PHE A 78 13.06 -3.18 -5.34
C PHE A 78 13.23 -2.96 -3.86
N VAL A 79 13.13 -1.70 -3.43
CA VAL A 79 13.09 -1.26 -2.03
C VAL A 79 11.68 -0.92 -1.67
N ASN A 80 11.18 -1.47 -0.57
CA ASN A 80 9.86 -1.17 -0.05
C ASN A 80 9.96 -0.08 1.03
N ALA A 81 9.63 1.13 0.65
CA ALA A 81 9.56 2.31 1.52
C ALA A 81 8.12 2.61 1.97
N GLY A 82 7.29 1.60 2.11
CA GLY A 82 5.96 1.68 2.71
C GLY A 82 6.04 1.74 4.23
N SER A 83 5.20 2.57 4.86
CA SER A 83 5.06 2.68 6.32
C SER A 83 3.59 2.80 6.71
N ASN A 84 3.15 1.90 7.60
CA ASN A 84 1.75 1.84 8.03
C ASN A 84 1.28 3.17 8.63
N GLY A 85 0.14 3.67 8.15
CA GLY A 85 -0.49 4.86 8.69
C GLY A 85 0.01 6.19 8.13
N ASP A 86 1.12 6.21 7.37
CA ASP A 86 1.68 7.45 6.85
C ASP A 86 0.70 8.26 6.02
N THR A 87 0.72 9.56 6.26
CA THR A 87 0.19 10.62 5.40
C THR A 87 1.28 11.14 4.46
N THR A 88 0.93 12.09 3.59
CA THR A 88 1.94 12.79 2.79
C THR A 88 2.91 13.60 3.64
N ALA A 89 2.48 14.12 4.79
CA ALA A 89 3.36 14.85 5.72
C ALA A 89 4.40 13.91 6.35
N ASP A 90 4.00 12.70 6.75
CA ASP A 90 4.91 11.71 7.31
C ASP A 90 5.94 11.23 6.28
N LEU A 91 5.50 10.90 5.06
CA LEU A 91 6.41 10.53 3.98
C LEU A 91 7.39 11.65 3.65
N LEU A 92 6.94 12.93 3.66
CA LEU A 92 7.82 14.08 3.40
C LEU A 92 8.95 14.18 4.44
N GLN A 93 8.70 13.85 5.71
CA GLN A 93 9.72 13.87 6.77
C GLN A 93 10.84 12.84 6.54
N ARG A 94 10.53 11.70 5.89
CA ARG A 94 11.47 10.62 5.65
C ARG A 94 11.93 10.47 4.19
N VAL A 95 11.56 11.41 3.31
CA VAL A 95 11.89 11.31 1.87
C VAL A 95 13.40 11.25 1.61
N ASP A 96 14.19 11.98 2.38
CA ASP A 96 15.65 12.00 2.20
C ASP A 96 16.30 10.68 2.63
N THR A 97 15.89 10.13 3.76
CA THR A 97 16.45 8.89 4.30
C THR A 97 15.96 7.65 3.53
N ASP A 98 14.69 7.62 3.16
CA ASP A 98 14.05 6.41 2.65
C ASP A 98 13.97 6.35 1.13
N ILE A 99 14.14 7.51 0.46
CA ILE A 99 14.07 7.56 -1.00
C ILE A 99 15.39 8.11 -1.58
N VAL A 100 15.77 9.34 -1.22
CA VAL A 100 16.93 10.00 -1.83
C VAL A 100 18.24 9.27 -1.52
N ALA A 101 18.44 8.87 -0.27
CA ALA A 101 19.64 8.13 0.17
C ALA A 101 19.79 6.79 -0.55
N CYS A 102 18.68 6.19 -1.03
CA CYS A 102 18.69 4.96 -1.80
C CYS A 102 19.26 5.12 -3.22
N ARG A 103 19.41 6.36 -3.71
CA ARG A 103 19.89 6.66 -5.06
C ARG A 103 19.14 5.87 -6.13
N PRO A 104 17.80 5.97 -6.19
CA PRO A 104 16.98 5.17 -7.09
C PRO A 104 17.15 5.59 -8.54
N ALA A 105 16.96 4.65 -9.46
CA ALA A 105 16.74 4.91 -10.87
C ALA A 105 15.26 5.25 -11.17
N ALA A 106 14.35 4.73 -10.33
CA ALA A 106 12.91 4.95 -10.46
C ALA A 106 12.23 4.95 -9.09
N VAL A 107 11.14 5.73 -8.96
CA VAL A 107 10.32 5.83 -7.74
C VAL A 107 8.85 5.74 -8.11
N THR A 108 8.09 4.90 -7.43
CA THR A 108 6.62 4.91 -7.46
C THR A 108 6.08 5.50 -6.16
N LEU A 109 5.09 6.37 -6.25
CA LEU A 109 4.45 7.02 -5.11
C LEU A 109 2.97 6.64 -5.05
N LEU A 110 2.57 5.86 -4.02
CA LEU A 110 1.19 5.53 -3.69
C LEU A 110 0.92 6.01 -2.26
N ILE A 111 0.60 7.30 -2.11
CA ILE A 111 0.42 7.98 -0.82
C ILE A 111 -0.75 8.95 -0.87
N GLY A 112 -1.54 9.03 0.21
CA GLY A 112 -2.65 9.96 0.35
C GLY A 112 -3.95 9.34 0.86
N THR A 113 -4.07 8.02 0.89
CA THR A 113 -5.25 7.34 1.43
C THR A 113 -5.52 7.74 2.89
N ASN A 114 -4.47 7.86 3.70
CA ASN A 114 -4.60 8.32 5.08
C ASN A 114 -4.88 9.82 5.18
N ASP A 115 -4.37 10.63 4.24
CA ASP A 115 -4.74 12.05 4.15
C ASP A 115 -6.25 12.21 3.94
N VAL A 116 -6.85 11.45 3.01
CA VAL A 116 -8.31 11.45 2.79
C VAL A 116 -9.07 11.05 4.05
N ARG A 117 -8.65 9.96 4.70
CA ARG A 117 -9.29 9.41 5.90
C ARG A 117 -9.20 10.35 7.11
N ASN A 118 -8.08 11.04 7.24
CA ASN A 118 -7.80 11.97 8.33
C ASN A 118 -8.34 13.39 8.06
N GLY A 119 -8.91 13.63 6.86
CA GLY A 119 -9.45 14.93 6.48
C GLY A 119 -8.37 16.01 6.29
N VAL A 120 -7.15 15.63 5.89
CA VAL A 120 -6.08 16.58 5.55
C VAL A 120 -6.58 17.50 4.44
N PRO A 121 -6.47 18.83 4.58
CA PRO A 121 -6.97 19.74 3.55
C PRO A 121 -6.34 19.46 2.18
N PRO A 122 -7.11 19.46 1.07
CA PRO A 122 -6.57 19.17 -0.26
C PRO A 122 -5.41 20.08 -0.69
N ALA A 123 -5.37 21.32 -0.18
CA ALA A 123 -4.27 22.25 -0.45
C ALA A 123 -2.96 21.79 0.24
N GLU A 124 -3.06 21.33 1.48
CA GLU A 124 -1.92 20.80 2.24
C GLU A 124 -1.41 19.48 1.62
N TYR A 125 -2.33 18.55 1.32
CA TYR A 125 -2.00 17.33 0.60
C TYR A 125 -1.21 17.61 -0.68
N ARG A 126 -1.70 18.55 -1.51
CA ARG A 126 -1.03 18.94 -2.77
C ARG A 126 0.35 19.54 -2.52
N ALA A 127 0.49 20.39 -1.50
CA ALA A 127 1.78 21.00 -1.14
C ALA A 127 2.79 19.94 -0.70
N ASN A 128 2.39 19.00 0.17
CA ASN A 128 3.23 17.91 0.63
C ASN A 128 3.65 16.98 -0.52
N LEU A 129 2.69 16.55 -1.35
CA LEU A 129 2.97 15.69 -2.49
C LEU A 129 3.92 16.37 -3.50
N ARG A 130 3.73 17.67 -3.74
CA ARG A 130 4.63 18.48 -4.56
C ARG A 130 6.04 18.52 -3.98
N ALA A 131 6.17 18.78 -2.67
CA ALA A 131 7.46 18.83 -1.99
C ALA A 131 8.19 17.48 -2.05
N ILE A 132 7.48 16.36 -1.90
CA ILE A 132 8.04 15.01 -2.06
C ILE A 132 8.61 14.84 -3.48
N VAL A 133 7.83 15.15 -4.51
CA VAL A 133 8.26 15.02 -5.92
C VAL A 133 9.48 15.90 -6.20
N ASP A 134 9.45 17.15 -5.77
CA ASP A 134 10.55 18.10 -5.99
C ASP A 134 11.83 17.62 -5.28
N ARG A 135 11.71 17.09 -4.04
CA ARG A 135 12.83 16.57 -3.27
C ARG A 135 13.45 15.32 -3.91
N VAL A 136 12.62 14.38 -4.36
CA VAL A 136 13.10 13.19 -5.07
C VAL A 136 13.81 13.58 -6.36
N ARG A 137 13.24 14.48 -7.15
CA ARG A 137 13.83 14.89 -8.44
C ARG A 137 15.11 15.71 -8.29
N SER A 138 15.17 16.62 -7.30
CA SER A 138 16.38 17.41 -7.05
C SER A 138 17.50 16.61 -6.41
N GLY A 139 17.15 15.61 -5.58
CA GLY A 139 18.12 14.76 -4.88
C GLY A 139 18.59 13.54 -5.68
N THR A 140 17.89 13.20 -6.76
CA THR A 140 18.19 12.00 -7.58
C THR A 140 17.90 12.27 -9.05
N GLY A 141 18.39 11.47 -9.96
CA GLY A 141 17.97 11.47 -11.39
C GLY A 141 16.79 10.51 -11.67
N ALA A 142 16.06 10.09 -10.66
CA ALA A 142 15.06 9.06 -10.78
C ALA A 142 13.87 9.45 -11.65
N ARG A 143 13.37 8.52 -12.45
CA ARG A 143 12.01 8.60 -13.00
C ARG A 143 11.01 8.49 -11.85
N VAL A 144 9.97 9.33 -11.86
CA VAL A 144 8.94 9.31 -10.80
C VAL A 144 7.59 9.03 -11.42
N ALA A 145 6.85 8.08 -10.86
CA ALA A 145 5.47 7.81 -11.19
C ALA A 145 4.56 8.05 -9.98
N LEU A 146 3.52 8.85 -10.19
CA LEU A 146 2.45 9.10 -9.22
C LEU A 146 1.29 8.17 -9.51
N MET A 147 0.86 7.40 -8.52
CA MET A 147 -0.25 6.48 -8.64
C MET A 147 -1.51 7.08 -8.04
N SER A 148 -2.63 7.04 -8.78
CA SER A 148 -3.92 7.47 -8.21
C SER A 148 -4.35 6.56 -7.07
N LEU A 149 -4.98 7.16 -6.05
CA LEU A 149 -5.43 6.46 -4.85
C LEU A 149 -6.58 5.52 -5.20
N PRO A 150 -6.55 4.26 -4.78
CA PRO A 150 -7.66 3.34 -4.95
C PRO A 150 -8.91 3.84 -4.23
N PRO A 151 -10.11 3.36 -4.59
CA PRO A 151 -11.33 3.65 -3.85
C PRO A 151 -11.22 3.24 -2.37
N LEU A 152 -11.96 3.93 -1.52
CA LEU A 152 -12.16 3.58 -0.12
C LEU A 152 -13.54 2.90 0.03
N GLY A 153 -13.53 1.61 0.32
CA GLY A 153 -14.68 0.76 0.07
C GLY A 153 -14.95 0.60 -1.43
N GLU A 154 -15.94 -0.21 -1.80
CA GLU A 154 -16.22 -0.55 -3.20
C GLU A 154 -17.49 0.10 -3.74
N ASP A 155 -18.14 0.96 -2.94
CA ASP A 155 -19.17 1.87 -3.42
C ASP A 155 -18.54 3.18 -3.91
N LEU A 156 -18.37 3.30 -5.22
CA LEU A 156 -17.78 4.48 -5.86
C LEU A 156 -18.57 5.77 -5.62
N ASN A 157 -19.87 5.66 -5.27
CA ASN A 157 -20.74 6.80 -4.98
C ASN A 157 -20.73 7.21 -3.50
N ALA A 158 -20.02 6.48 -2.63
CA ALA A 158 -19.92 6.83 -1.22
C ALA A 158 -19.31 8.24 -1.01
N PRO A 159 -19.72 8.98 0.03
CA PRO A 159 -19.22 10.33 0.30
C PRO A 159 -17.68 10.41 0.32
N ILE A 160 -17.02 9.42 0.91
CA ILE A 160 -15.56 9.38 1.00
C ILE A 160 -14.90 9.27 -0.39
N ASN A 161 -15.51 8.55 -1.33
CA ASN A 161 -15.00 8.42 -2.69
C ASN A 161 -15.24 9.70 -3.52
N ARG A 162 -16.30 10.45 -3.23
CA ARG A 162 -16.46 11.81 -3.79
C ARG A 162 -15.37 12.75 -3.32
N THR A 163 -14.99 12.68 -2.03
CA THR A 163 -13.84 13.44 -1.50
C THR A 163 -12.55 12.99 -2.17
N LEU A 164 -12.32 11.68 -2.30
CA LEU A 164 -11.14 11.10 -2.94
C LEU A 164 -10.91 11.61 -4.37
N THR A 165 -11.98 11.92 -5.12
CA THR A 165 -11.89 12.45 -6.48
C THR A 165 -11.03 13.71 -6.54
N GLY A 166 -11.12 14.60 -5.54
CA GLY A 166 -10.31 15.84 -5.48
C GLY A 166 -8.82 15.56 -5.27
N TYR A 167 -8.48 14.52 -4.49
CA TYR A 167 -7.08 14.11 -4.30
C TYR A 167 -6.50 13.47 -5.56
N ASN A 168 -7.26 12.61 -6.23
CA ASN A 168 -6.83 12.00 -7.49
C ASN A 168 -6.67 13.03 -8.61
N ALA A 169 -7.54 14.05 -8.66
CA ALA A 169 -7.36 15.18 -9.56
C ALA A 169 -6.06 15.95 -9.27
N ALA A 170 -5.72 16.14 -7.98
CA ALA A 170 -4.46 16.78 -7.59
C ALA A 170 -3.22 15.96 -8.00
N ILE A 171 -3.27 14.63 -7.87
CA ILE A 171 -2.19 13.73 -8.32
C ILE A 171 -1.98 13.87 -9.83
N LYS A 172 -3.07 13.78 -10.59
CA LYS A 172 -3.03 13.86 -12.07
C LYS A 172 -2.52 15.20 -12.56
N ASP A 173 -2.99 16.31 -11.97
CA ASP A 173 -2.56 17.67 -12.26
C ASP A 173 -1.06 17.86 -11.91
N LEU A 174 -0.62 17.36 -10.76
CA LEU A 174 0.78 17.43 -10.38
C LEU A 174 1.67 16.64 -11.35
N ALA A 175 1.26 15.44 -11.74
CA ALA A 175 2.00 14.63 -12.71
C ALA A 175 2.20 15.40 -14.03
N ALA A 176 1.13 16.01 -14.56
CA ALA A 176 1.18 16.79 -15.78
C ALA A 176 2.11 18.02 -15.66
N ARG A 177 2.06 18.75 -14.53
CA ARG A 177 2.87 19.97 -14.32
C ARG A 177 4.35 19.66 -14.07
N THR A 178 4.66 18.55 -13.45
CA THR A 178 6.04 18.17 -13.13
C THR A 178 6.69 17.31 -14.19
N GLY A 179 5.92 16.84 -15.18
CA GLY A 179 6.41 15.88 -16.17
C GLY A 179 6.77 14.53 -15.56
N THR A 180 6.13 14.17 -14.42
CA THR A 180 6.21 12.83 -13.85
C THR A 180 5.13 11.93 -14.48
N ASP A 181 5.34 10.62 -14.42
CA ASP A 181 4.40 9.67 -14.98
C ASP A 181 3.17 9.52 -14.07
N TYR A 182 2.00 9.24 -14.66
CA TYR A 182 0.75 8.98 -13.93
C TYR A 182 0.32 7.54 -14.13
N LEU A 183 0.10 6.82 -13.03
CA LEU A 183 -0.40 5.43 -13.04
C LEU A 183 -1.86 5.42 -12.57
N ALA A 184 -2.75 5.05 -13.46
CA ALA A 184 -4.20 5.17 -13.32
C ALA A 184 -4.81 4.01 -12.52
N LEU A 185 -4.38 3.79 -11.26
CA LEU A 185 -4.86 2.69 -10.41
C LEU A 185 -6.34 2.84 -10.07
N HIS A 186 -6.75 4.05 -9.67
CA HIS A 186 -8.15 4.33 -9.35
C HIS A 186 -9.08 4.00 -10.51
N GLU A 187 -8.72 4.45 -11.70
CA GLU A 187 -9.52 4.26 -12.91
C GLU A 187 -9.66 2.77 -13.26
N ARG A 188 -8.56 2.01 -13.16
CA ARG A 188 -8.58 0.56 -13.39
C ARG A 188 -9.46 -0.18 -12.38
N MET A 189 -9.36 0.18 -11.10
CA MET A 189 -10.21 -0.41 -10.06
C MET A 189 -11.67 0.01 -10.22
N ALA A 190 -11.93 1.28 -10.51
CA ALA A 190 -13.28 1.79 -10.72
C ALA A 190 -13.99 1.11 -11.92
N ASP A 191 -13.26 0.79 -12.99
CA ASP A 191 -13.81 0.05 -14.14
C ASP A 191 -14.33 -1.33 -13.72
N ILE A 192 -13.58 -2.04 -12.89
CA ILE A 192 -13.99 -3.34 -12.36
C ILE A 192 -15.19 -3.18 -11.42
N LEU A 193 -15.11 -2.26 -10.47
CA LEU A 193 -16.13 -2.07 -9.44
C LEU A 193 -17.46 -1.51 -9.94
N ARG A 194 -17.50 -0.88 -11.11
CA ARG A 194 -18.77 -0.43 -11.74
C ARG A 194 -19.74 -1.57 -11.97
N HIS A 195 -19.25 -2.77 -12.19
CA HIS A 195 -20.02 -3.97 -12.47
C HIS A 195 -20.06 -4.97 -11.31
N GLY A 196 -19.36 -4.67 -10.21
CA GLY A 196 -19.20 -5.52 -9.04
C GLY A 196 -20.13 -5.21 -7.87
N THR A 197 -19.74 -5.71 -6.71
CA THR A 197 -20.42 -5.45 -5.44
C THR A 197 -20.22 -3.99 -5.00
N ARG A 198 -21.20 -3.44 -4.26
CA ARG A 198 -21.14 -2.07 -3.73
C ARG A 198 -21.05 -2.11 -2.20
N THR A 199 -19.86 -2.39 -1.67
CA THR A 199 -19.64 -2.33 -0.23
C THR A 199 -19.17 -0.94 0.16
N SER A 200 -19.96 -0.27 1.00
CA SER A 200 -19.60 1.05 1.54
C SER A 200 -18.35 0.96 2.42
N TYR A 201 -17.61 2.06 2.49
CA TYR A 201 -16.45 2.15 3.38
C TYR A 201 -16.84 1.90 4.83
N GLY A 202 -16.12 0.99 5.48
CA GLY A 202 -16.41 0.56 6.85
C GLY A 202 -15.18 -0.01 7.55
N PHE A 203 -13.99 0.61 7.32
CA PHE A 203 -12.76 0.17 7.97
C PHE A 203 -12.85 0.26 9.49
N SER A 204 -12.37 -0.79 10.16
CA SER A 204 -12.15 -0.80 11.60
C SER A 204 -10.95 -1.69 11.94
N PHE A 205 -10.25 -1.39 13.05
CA PHE A 205 -9.15 -2.22 13.53
C PHE A 205 -9.55 -3.67 13.84
N PRO A 206 -10.73 -3.96 14.44
CA PRO A 206 -11.21 -5.33 14.60
C PRO A 206 -11.39 -6.07 13.26
N LEU A 207 -11.90 -5.40 12.22
CA LEU A 207 -12.00 -6.00 10.89
C LEU A 207 -10.60 -6.29 10.31
N ALA A 208 -9.69 -5.32 10.37
CA ALA A 208 -8.31 -5.48 9.91
C ALA A 208 -7.62 -6.68 10.61
N PHE A 209 -7.78 -6.78 11.93
CA PHE A 209 -7.25 -7.91 12.70
C PHE A 209 -7.90 -9.24 12.31
N THR A 210 -9.22 -9.27 12.11
CA THR A 210 -9.93 -10.47 11.72
C THR A 210 -9.51 -10.99 10.33
N VAL A 211 -9.35 -10.10 9.37
CA VAL A 211 -8.89 -10.49 8.02
C VAL A 211 -7.44 -10.95 8.06
N ALA A 212 -6.58 -10.29 8.84
CA ALA A 212 -5.20 -10.69 9.05
C ALA A 212 -5.10 -12.07 9.72
N ALA A 213 -5.91 -12.33 10.75
CA ALA A 213 -5.96 -13.65 11.41
C ALA A 213 -6.36 -14.76 10.44
N GLN A 214 -7.33 -14.53 9.57
CA GLN A 214 -7.70 -15.50 8.53
C GLN A 214 -6.53 -15.77 7.56
N HIS A 215 -5.79 -14.75 7.19
CA HIS A 215 -4.64 -14.93 6.29
C HIS A 215 -3.48 -15.63 7.01
N TYR A 216 -3.01 -15.10 8.13
CA TYR A 216 -1.79 -15.57 8.78
C TYR A 216 -1.96 -16.91 9.52
N LEU A 217 -3.13 -17.15 10.12
CA LEU A 217 -3.38 -18.39 10.88
C LEU A 217 -4.09 -19.47 10.04
N LEU A 218 -5.05 -19.08 9.18
CA LEU A 218 -5.83 -20.04 8.40
C LEU A 218 -5.34 -20.18 6.94
N ARG A 219 -4.31 -19.44 6.56
CA ARG A 219 -3.66 -19.49 5.24
C ARG A 219 -4.60 -19.21 4.07
N ARG A 220 -5.66 -18.45 4.30
CA ARG A 220 -6.57 -18.01 3.25
C ARG A 220 -5.92 -16.91 2.41
N THR A 221 -6.19 -16.87 1.12
CA THR A 221 -5.78 -15.77 0.24
C THR A 221 -6.57 -14.50 0.55
N TRP A 222 -6.02 -13.35 0.22
CA TRP A 222 -6.72 -12.08 0.41
C TRP A 222 -8.00 -12.00 -0.43
N ASP A 223 -8.00 -12.58 -1.63
CA ASP A 223 -9.19 -12.70 -2.49
C ASP A 223 -10.30 -13.55 -1.86
N GLU A 224 -9.97 -14.69 -1.23
CA GLU A 224 -10.95 -15.53 -0.55
C GLU A 224 -11.59 -14.82 0.65
N ILE A 225 -10.77 -14.09 1.43
CA ILE A 225 -11.22 -13.33 2.59
C ILE A 225 -12.14 -12.19 2.15
N ALA A 226 -11.74 -11.44 1.12
CA ALA A 226 -12.53 -10.34 0.58
C ALA A 226 -13.88 -10.83 0.05
N ARG A 227 -13.89 -11.89 -0.78
CA ARG A 227 -15.12 -12.48 -1.33
C ARG A 227 -16.08 -12.98 -0.24
N ALA A 228 -15.57 -13.60 0.81
CA ALA A 228 -16.38 -14.01 1.94
C ALA A 228 -17.03 -12.82 2.67
N GLY A 229 -16.43 -11.64 2.59
CA GLY A 229 -16.96 -10.37 3.11
C GLY A 229 -17.72 -9.53 2.07
N GLY A 230 -18.06 -10.09 0.89
CA GLY A 230 -18.78 -9.39 -0.17
C GLY A 230 -17.95 -8.31 -0.88
N ARG A 231 -16.62 -8.41 -0.86
CA ARG A 231 -15.68 -7.46 -1.48
C ARG A 231 -14.89 -8.12 -2.61
N GLU A 232 -14.37 -7.33 -3.53
CA GLU A 232 -13.72 -7.82 -4.74
C GLU A 232 -12.23 -7.43 -4.83
N LEU A 233 -11.90 -6.16 -4.56
CA LEU A 233 -10.56 -5.62 -4.73
C LEU A 233 -9.92 -5.15 -3.42
N LEU A 234 -10.72 -5.01 -2.34
CA LEU A 234 -10.28 -4.52 -1.04
C LEU A 234 -10.60 -5.54 0.06
N VAL A 235 -9.60 -5.91 0.87
CA VAL A 235 -9.78 -6.95 1.90
C VAL A 235 -10.52 -6.44 3.14
N ASP A 236 -10.37 -5.15 3.47
CA ASP A 236 -10.94 -4.50 4.66
C ASP A 236 -11.45 -3.08 4.39
N HIS A 237 -11.81 -2.78 3.14
CA HIS A 237 -12.22 -1.48 2.60
C HIS A 237 -11.08 -0.50 2.31
N ILE A 238 -9.81 -0.88 2.56
CA ILE A 238 -8.61 -0.06 2.28
C ILE A 238 -7.57 -0.88 1.55
N HIS A 239 -7.17 -2.00 2.14
CA HIS A 239 -6.02 -2.77 1.69
C HIS A 239 -6.38 -3.69 0.54
N LEU A 240 -5.43 -3.85 -0.38
CA LEU A 240 -5.66 -4.54 -1.66
C LEU A 240 -5.78 -6.06 -1.46
N THR A 241 -6.70 -6.67 -2.18
CA THR A 241 -6.72 -8.12 -2.40
C THR A 241 -5.57 -8.55 -3.29
N ASP A 242 -5.37 -9.86 -3.49
CA ASP A 242 -4.36 -10.36 -4.44
C ASP A 242 -4.63 -9.81 -5.84
N ARG A 243 -5.89 -9.77 -6.27
CA ARG A 243 -6.32 -9.17 -7.55
C ARG A 243 -6.06 -7.65 -7.59
N GLY A 244 -6.35 -6.92 -6.51
CA GLY A 244 -6.06 -5.50 -6.40
C GLY A 244 -4.57 -5.20 -6.48
N GLY A 245 -3.73 -5.99 -5.80
CA GLY A 245 -2.28 -5.91 -5.86
C GLY A 245 -1.71 -6.25 -7.24
N ALA A 246 -2.32 -7.19 -7.96
CA ALA A 246 -1.93 -7.52 -9.33
C ALA A 246 -2.10 -6.31 -10.28
N LEU A 247 -3.15 -5.48 -10.12
CA LEU A 247 -3.31 -4.24 -10.89
C LEU A 247 -2.17 -3.25 -10.65
N VAL A 248 -1.72 -3.12 -9.39
CA VAL A 248 -0.58 -2.26 -9.06
C VAL A 248 0.70 -2.80 -9.70
N THR A 249 0.92 -4.11 -9.61
CA THR A 249 2.07 -4.78 -10.21
C THR A 249 2.09 -4.62 -11.73
N GLU A 250 0.95 -4.76 -12.40
CA GLU A 250 0.81 -4.56 -13.84
C GLU A 250 1.13 -3.12 -14.25
N LEU A 251 0.54 -2.13 -13.57
CA LEU A 251 0.76 -0.71 -13.87
C LEU A 251 2.21 -0.30 -13.64
N ALA A 252 2.78 -0.65 -12.49
CA ALA A 252 4.16 -0.30 -12.16
C ALA A 252 5.17 -1.04 -13.06
N GLY A 253 4.93 -2.32 -13.32
CA GLY A 253 5.77 -3.13 -14.21
C GLY A 253 5.73 -2.64 -15.65
N GLY A 254 4.54 -2.35 -16.19
CA GLY A 254 4.37 -1.77 -17.52
C GLY A 254 5.08 -0.42 -17.67
N TRP A 255 5.00 0.42 -16.63
CA TRP A 255 5.73 1.69 -16.60
C TRP A 255 7.25 1.51 -16.61
N LEU A 256 7.78 0.56 -15.83
CA LEU A 256 9.21 0.28 -15.78
C LEU A 256 9.75 -0.21 -17.13
N THR A 257 9.00 -1.01 -17.85
CA THR A 257 9.38 -1.52 -19.17
C THR A 257 9.15 -0.54 -20.32
N GLY A 258 8.56 0.63 -20.06
CA GLY A 258 8.22 1.63 -21.08
C GLY A 258 6.98 1.29 -21.91
N ILE A 259 6.28 0.22 -21.57
CA ILE A 259 4.97 -0.10 -22.14
C ILE A 259 3.97 0.86 -21.53
N LYS A 260 3.60 1.91 -22.26
CA LYS A 260 2.49 2.77 -21.86
C LYS A 260 1.24 1.91 -21.84
N GLY A 261 0.71 1.65 -20.64
CA GLY A 261 -0.57 0.96 -20.52
C GLY A 261 -1.64 1.76 -21.26
N THR A 262 -2.22 1.14 -22.25
CA THR A 262 -3.39 1.62 -23.00
C THR A 262 -4.63 1.56 -22.13
#